data_e1c42a80b0018654788a1c525fae166a
#
_entry.id   e1c42a80b0018654788a1c525fae166a
#
_cell.length_a   1.000
_cell.length_b   1.000
_cell.length_c   1.000
_cell.angle_alpha   90.00
_cell.angle_beta   90.00
_cell.angle_gamma   90.00
#
_symmetry.space_group_name_H-M   'P 1'
#
loop_
_entity.id
_entity.type
_entity.pdbx_description
1 polymer ?
#
loop_
_entity_poly.entity_id
_entity_poly.type
_entity_poly.pdbx_seq_one_letter_code
_entity_poly.pdbx_strand_id
1 'polypeptide(L)'
;MLVFMPGLIFIRGYFRFPYPRTFTTTDEIVSAMVFAIPLQAFAIWIAQSLTSYRLDFIELGTLMDGAKSDIANEVAFEEIARFLWPIIFYNLALWVFANRLGNLLRHIVIGAEFDLAGPWLRFSSEWYYLLSGREWGWKEGREFDVMLLNVMVPGVSAPVIYSGILSSIHFARDGEVESLVFIQAEKWATPGALAPQRIPGQAFIIKFDQVLNLNFRLLKIDE
;
A
#
# COMPACT_ATOMS: atom_id res chain seq x y z
N MET A 1 12.33 19.54 -1.45
CA MET A 1 12.00 18.20 -0.92
C MET A 1 10.91 18.23 0.16
N LEU A 2 10.97 19.10 1.16
CA LEU A 2 9.96 19.23 2.23
C LEU A 2 8.51 19.43 1.72
N VAL A 3 8.34 20.14 0.61
CA VAL A 3 7.00 20.43 0.03
C VAL A 3 6.27 19.17 -0.44
N PHE A 4 6.98 18.13 -0.88
CA PHE A 4 6.37 16.88 -1.39
C PHE A 4 6.20 15.79 -0.32
N MET A 5 6.84 15.95 0.84
CA MET A 5 6.78 14.98 1.93
C MET A 5 5.35 14.67 2.41
N PRO A 6 4.43 15.65 2.55
CA PRO A 6 3.05 15.36 2.94
C PRO A 6 2.35 14.42 1.97
N GLY A 7 2.57 14.59 0.66
CA GLY A 7 2.01 13.69 -0.36
C GLY A 7 2.57 12.28 -0.28
N LEU A 8 3.89 12.13 -0.08
CA LEU A 8 4.51 10.82 0.14
C LEU A 8 3.97 10.12 1.38
N ILE A 9 3.82 10.86 2.49
CA ILE A 9 3.29 10.32 3.73
C ILE A 9 1.82 9.92 3.57
N PHE A 10 1.03 10.72 2.85
CA PHE A 10 -0.35 10.39 2.52
C PHE A 10 -0.44 9.09 1.72
N ILE A 11 0.35 8.96 0.66
CA ILE A 11 0.39 7.75 -0.18
C ILE A 11 0.77 6.54 0.66
N ARG A 12 1.80 6.64 1.49
CA ARG A 12 2.20 5.56 2.40
C ARG A 12 1.12 5.22 3.41
N GLY A 13 0.34 6.19 3.88
CA GLY A 13 -0.83 5.98 4.72
C GLY A 13 -1.94 5.22 3.99
N TYR A 14 -2.23 5.61 2.75
CA TYR A 14 -3.28 4.99 1.94
C TYR A 14 -2.91 3.57 1.47
N PHE A 15 -1.70 3.39 0.93
CA PHE A 15 -1.20 2.11 0.40
C PHE A 15 -0.46 1.26 1.46
N ARG A 16 -0.67 1.55 2.74
CA ARG A 16 0.03 0.88 3.83
C ARG A 16 -0.33 -0.59 3.92
N PHE A 17 0.77 -1.38 4.09
CA PHE A 17 0.82 -2.79 4.46
C PHE A 17 -0.52 -3.52 4.74
N PRO A 18 -0.66 -4.81 4.38
CA PRO A 18 0.47 -5.72 4.20
C PRO A 18 1.00 -5.85 2.76
N TYR A 19 0.35 -5.27 1.75
CA TYR A 19 0.66 -5.58 0.35
C TYR A 19 0.79 -4.29 -0.48
N PRO A 20 2.00 -3.73 -0.59
CA PRO A 20 2.21 -2.51 -1.35
C PRO A 20 1.89 -2.74 -2.84
N ARG A 21 1.21 -1.77 -3.43
CA ARG A 21 1.13 -1.65 -4.88
C ARG A 21 2.52 -1.31 -5.41
N THR A 22 2.92 -1.94 -6.51
CA THR A 22 4.16 -1.56 -7.21
C THR A 22 4.04 -0.15 -7.76
N PHE A 23 4.83 0.76 -7.21
CA PHE A 23 5.04 2.06 -7.81
C PHE A 23 6.45 2.09 -8.37
N THR A 24 6.59 2.51 -9.61
CA THR A 24 7.90 2.97 -10.07
C THR A 24 8.27 4.22 -9.28
N THR A 25 9.55 4.51 -9.13
CA THR A 25 10.01 5.74 -8.42
C THR A 25 9.36 6.99 -9.02
N THR A 26 9.16 6.99 -10.34
CA THR A 26 8.49 8.09 -11.05
C THR A 26 7.02 8.20 -10.65
N ASP A 27 6.28 7.09 -10.60
CA ASP A 27 4.87 7.09 -10.19
C ASP A 27 4.70 7.56 -8.74
N GLU A 28 5.61 7.14 -7.85
CA GLU A 28 5.61 7.57 -6.45
C GLU A 28 5.81 9.08 -6.35
N ILE A 29 6.78 9.64 -7.10
CA ILE A 29 7.04 11.09 -7.11
C ILE A 29 5.86 11.87 -7.70
N VAL A 30 5.34 11.46 -8.85
CA VAL A 30 4.20 12.14 -9.50
C VAL A 30 2.97 12.09 -8.59
N SER A 31 2.65 10.92 -8.03
CA SER A 31 1.53 10.78 -7.12
C SER A 31 1.73 11.62 -5.86
N ALA A 32 2.95 11.66 -5.30
CA ALA A 32 3.26 12.51 -4.16
C ALA A 32 3.02 13.98 -4.46
N MET A 33 3.39 14.46 -5.64
CA MET A 33 3.13 15.85 -6.06
C MET A 33 1.63 16.15 -6.16
N VAL A 34 0.87 15.24 -6.79
CA VAL A 34 -0.59 15.40 -6.96
C VAL A 34 -1.31 15.52 -5.62
N PHE A 35 -0.90 14.77 -4.61
CA PHE A 35 -1.51 14.85 -3.28
C PHE A 35 -0.91 15.94 -2.40
N ALA A 36 0.37 16.28 -2.57
CA ALA A 36 1.01 17.32 -1.76
C ALA A 36 0.41 18.70 -2.00
N ILE A 37 0.14 19.05 -3.26
CA ILE A 37 -0.39 20.39 -3.62
C ILE A 37 -1.72 20.69 -2.92
N PRO A 38 -2.78 19.87 -3.04
CA PRO A 38 -4.04 20.14 -2.34
C PRO A 38 -3.91 20.05 -0.82
N LEU A 39 -3.06 19.18 -0.28
CA LEU A 39 -2.82 19.11 1.17
C LEU A 39 -2.17 20.40 1.69
N GLN A 40 -1.17 20.93 0.98
CA GLN A 40 -0.54 22.20 1.32
C GLN A 40 -1.52 23.37 1.20
N ALA A 41 -2.28 23.44 0.10
CA ALA A 41 -3.27 24.48 -0.10
C ALA A 41 -4.34 24.48 1.00
N PHE A 42 -4.83 23.30 1.37
CA PHE A 42 -5.80 23.14 2.45
C PHE A 42 -5.22 23.53 3.82
N ALA A 43 -3.97 23.14 4.12
CA ALA A 43 -3.32 23.48 5.36
C ALA A 43 -3.06 24.99 5.49
N ILE A 44 -2.63 25.65 4.39
CA ILE A 44 -2.47 27.09 4.33
C ILE A 44 -3.81 27.79 4.55
N TRP A 45 -4.86 27.32 3.89
CA TRP A 45 -6.21 27.88 4.06
C TRP A 45 -6.70 27.77 5.50
N ILE A 46 -6.51 26.62 6.17
CA ILE A 46 -6.82 26.44 7.60
C ILE A 46 -5.99 27.39 8.44
N ALA A 47 -4.69 27.44 8.23
CA ALA A 47 -3.80 28.30 9.00
C ALA A 47 -4.23 29.78 8.90
N GLN A 48 -4.55 30.26 7.70
CA GLN A 48 -5.06 31.62 7.49
C GLN A 48 -6.44 31.86 8.10
N SER A 49 -7.29 30.83 8.17
CA SER A 49 -8.63 30.93 8.77
C SER A 49 -8.61 30.95 10.29
N LEU A 50 -7.64 30.25 10.90
CA LEU A 50 -7.52 30.12 12.36
C LEU A 50 -6.59 31.15 12.99
N THR A 51 -5.71 31.76 12.19
CA THR A 51 -4.74 32.73 12.68
C THR A 51 -4.88 34.03 11.89
N SER A 52 -4.47 35.15 12.49
CA SER A 52 -4.37 36.43 11.77
C SER A 52 -3.16 36.47 10.82
N TYR A 53 -2.44 35.37 10.69
CA TYR A 53 -1.25 35.26 9.85
C TYR A 53 -1.67 35.17 8.39
N ARG A 54 -1.21 36.12 7.59
CA ARG A 54 -1.34 36.08 6.14
C ARG A 54 0.03 35.75 5.56
N LEU A 55 0.07 34.71 4.73
CA LEU A 55 1.29 34.38 3.99
C LEU A 55 1.48 35.46 2.92
N ASP A 56 2.49 36.31 3.11
CA ASP A 56 2.88 37.27 2.08
C ASP A 56 3.84 36.59 1.12
N PHE A 57 3.36 36.32 -0.10
CA PHE A 57 4.15 35.69 -1.14
C PHE A 57 5.29 36.61 -1.62
N ILE A 58 5.22 37.93 -1.39
CA ILE A 58 6.26 38.89 -1.72
C ILE A 58 7.43 38.73 -0.74
N GLU A 59 7.13 38.60 0.57
CA GLU A 59 8.15 38.32 1.59
C GLU A 59 8.82 36.96 1.33
N LEU A 60 8.05 35.96 0.98
CA LEU A 60 8.58 34.61 0.63
C LEU A 60 9.49 34.70 -0.61
N GLY A 61 9.11 35.46 -1.62
CA GLY A 61 9.91 35.70 -2.82
C GLY A 61 11.22 36.41 -2.52
N THR A 62 11.21 37.43 -1.66
CA THR A 62 12.43 38.17 -1.26
C THR A 62 13.35 37.29 -0.41
N LEU A 63 12.83 36.40 0.43
CA LEU A 63 13.65 35.44 1.17
C LEU A 63 14.26 34.36 0.25
N MET A 64 13.57 33.99 -0.83
CA MET A 64 14.13 33.05 -1.83
C MET A 64 15.14 33.68 -2.78
N ASP A 65 15.05 34.99 -3.08
CA ASP A 65 15.96 35.71 -3.97
C ASP A 65 17.35 35.97 -3.35
N GLY A 66 17.49 35.69 -2.07
CA GLY A 66 18.70 35.79 -1.30
C GLY A 66 19.17 37.25 -1.17
N ALA A 67 19.22 37.76 0.02
CA ALA A 67 19.72 39.09 0.31
C ALA A 67 21.15 39.23 -0.22
N LYS A 68 21.34 40.08 -1.20
CA LYS A 68 22.63 40.33 -1.86
C LYS A 68 23.61 41.21 -1.04
N SER A 69 23.38 41.42 0.25
CA SER A 69 24.26 42.23 1.10
C SER A 69 24.59 41.53 2.41
N ASP A 70 25.86 41.66 2.84
CA ASP A 70 26.36 41.01 4.07
C ASP A 70 25.64 41.44 5.36
N ILE A 71 25.08 42.66 5.40
CA ILE A 71 24.32 43.18 6.53
C ILE A 71 22.92 42.52 6.59
N ALA A 72 22.36 42.16 5.46
CA ALA A 72 21.09 41.45 5.37
C ALA A 72 21.19 39.98 5.85
N ASN A 73 22.36 39.37 5.83
CA ASN A 73 22.55 38.00 6.25
C ASN A 73 22.39 37.82 7.77
N GLU A 74 22.83 38.78 8.57
CA GLU A 74 22.73 38.67 10.03
C GLU A 74 21.27 38.87 10.54
N VAL A 75 20.59 39.88 9.98
CA VAL A 75 19.15 40.14 10.26
C VAL A 75 18.26 39.00 9.71
N ALA A 76 18.58 38.51 8.49
CA ALA A 76 17.86 37.41 7.89
C ALA A 76 18.02 36.10 8.69
N PHE A 77 19.17 35.87 9.34
CA PHE A 77 19.39 34.68 10.16
C PHE A 77 18.56 34.71 11.46
N GLU A 78 18.43 35.84 12.13
CA GLU A 78 17.58 35.99 13.29
C GLU A 78 16.08 35.85 12.95
N GLU A 79 15.64 36.42 11.83
CA GLU A 79 14.27 36.28 11.35
C GLU A 79 13.98 34.84 10.95
N ILE A 80 14.86 34.18 10.20
CA ILE A 80 14.71 32.75 9.85
C ILE A 80 14.64 31.90 11.11
N ALA A 81 15.51 32.14 12.12
CA ALA A 81 15.49 31.42 13.37
C ALA A 81 14.16 31.60 14.13
N ARG A 82 13.56 32.79 14.08
CA ARG A 82 12.24 33.09 14.67
C ARG A 82 11.10 32.29 14.00
N PHE A 83 11.17 32.05 12.69
CA PHE A 83 10.17 31.29 11.94
C PHE A 83 10.46 29.79 11.88
N LEU A 84 11.66 29.35 12.24
CA LEU A 84 12.08 27.96 12.14
C LEU A 84 11.15 27.01 12.90
N TRP A 85 10.84 27.34 14.17
CA TRP A 85 9.94 26.51 14.98
C TRP A 85 8.52 26.43 14.43
N PRO A 86 7.86 27.55 14.07
CA PRO A 86 6.56 27.48 13.38
C PRO A 86 6.59 26.64 12.12
N ILE A 87 7.63 26.74 11.30
CA ILE A 87 7.76 25.93 10.06
C ILE A 87 7.90 24.44 10.40
N ILE A 88 8.71 24.09 11.40
CA ILE A 88 8.88 22.71 11.83
C ILE A 88 7.56 22.15 12.35
N PHE A 89 6.88 22.85 13.27
CA PHE A 89 5.61 22.42 13.81
C PHE A 89 4.52 22.30 12.74
N TYR A 90 4.45 23.26 11.80
CA TYR A 90 3.56 23.19 10.66
C TYR A 90 3.78 21.92 9.84
N ASN A 91 5.03 21.64 9.47
CA ASN A 91 5.34 20.45 8.68
C ASN A 91 5.04 19.15 9.45
N LEU A 92 5.38 19.08 10.74
CA LEU A 92 5.07 17.90 11.57
C LEU A 92 3.57 17.68 11.67
N ALA A 93 2.79 18.74 11.94
CA ALA A 93 1.34 18.66 12.00
C ALA A 93 0.75 18.21 10.66
N LEU A 94 1.25 18.77 9.55
CA LEU A 94 0.82 18.41 8.21
C LEU A 94 1.16 16.95 7.86
N TRP A 95 2.32 16.43 8.28
CA TRP A 95 2.70 15.04 8.08
C TRP A 95 1.81 14.08 8.87
N VAL A 96 1.52 14.40 10.13
CA VAL A 96 0.58 13.60 10.94
C VAL A 96 -0.81 13.62 10.32
N PHE A 97 -1.28 14.80 9.91
CA PHE A 97 -2.57 14.94 9.23
C PHE A 97 -2.63 14.15 7.93
N ALA A 98 -1.62 14.26 7.08
CA ALA A 98 -1.54 13.53 5.80
C ALA A 98 -1.58 12.00 6.02
N ASN A 99 -0.83 11.49 6.99
CA ASN A 99 -0.85 10.06 7.33
C ASN A 99 -2.23 9.61 7.84
N ARG A 100 -2.86 10.39 8.72
CA ARG A 100 -4.21 10.07 9.24
C ARG A 100 -5.26 10.12 8.15
N LEU A 101 -5.20 11.12 7.28
CA LEU A 101 -6.11 11.27 6.15
C LEU A 101 -5.96 10.10 5.16
N GLY A 102 -4.73 9.71 4.82
CA GLY A 102 -4.48 8.56 3.96
C GLY A 102 -5.08 7.27 4.53
N ASN A 103 -4.86 7.00 5.82
CA ASN A 103 -5.46 5.85 6.50
C ASN A 103 -6.99 5.94 6.54
N LEU A 104 -7.56 7.10 6.85
CA LEU A 104 -9.00 7.30 6.90
C LEU A 104 -9.64 7.05 5.53
N LEU A 105 -9.08 7.63 4.46
CA LEU A 105 -9.58 7.42 3.10
C LEU A 105 -9.51 5.96 2.70
N ARG A 106 -8.42 5.27 3.07
CA ARG A 106 -8.33 3.83 2.86
C ARG A 106 -9.48 3.08 3.53
N HIS A 107 -9.78 3.37 4.81
CA HIS A 107 -10.89 2.73 5.50
C HIS A 107 -12.24 3.02 4.86
N ILE A 108 -12.46 4.26 4.41
CA ILE A 108 -13.68 4.63 3.68
C ILE A 108 -13.78 3.87 2.36
N VAL A 109 -12.70 3.81 1.58
CA VAL A 109 -12.66 3.10 0.29
C VAL A 109 -12.92 1.61 0.48
N ILE A 110 -12.32 1.00 1.52
CA ILE A 110 -12.53 -0.40 1.86
C ILE A 110 -13.98 -0.65 2.32
N GLY A 111 -14.49 0.19 3.21
CA GLY A 111 -15.83 0.03 3.79
C GLY A 111 -16.96 0.28 2.78
N ALA A 112 -16.72 1.15 1.81
CA ALA A 112 -17.67 1.45 0.74
C ALA A 112 -17.42 0.64 -0.55
N GLU A 113 -16.46 -0.30 -0.53
CA GLU A 113 -16.09 -1.17 -1.67
C GLU A 113 -15.69 -0.43 -2.95
N PHE A 114 -15.28 0.84 -2.84
CA PHE A 114 -14.86 1.63 -4.00
C PHE A 114 -13.60 1.06 -4.68
N ASP A 115 -12.76 0.35 -3.95
CA ASP A 115 -11.59 -0.35 -4.47
C ASP A 115 -11.96 -1.51 -5.43
N LEU A 116 -13.16 -2.06 -5.30
CA LEU A 116 -13.70 -3.06 -6.23
C LEU A 116 -14.32 -2.41 -7.46
N ALA A 117 -14.85 -1.19 -7.33
CA ALA A 117 -15.48 -0.46 -8.42
C ALA A 117 -14.48 0.11 -9.43
N GLY A 118 -13.23 0.40 -8.99
CA GLY A 118 -12.23 1.02 -9.86
C GLY A 118 -10.79 0.60 -9.52
N PRO A 119 -10.03 0.12 -10.51
CA PRO A 119 -8.66 -0.38 -10.29
C PRO A 119 -7.69 0.70 -9.79
N TRP A 120 -7.97 1.97 -10.05
CA TRP A 120 -7.17 3.11 -9.58
C TRP A 120 -7.30 3.40 -8.09
N LEU A 121 -8.39 2.92 -7.45
CA LEU A 121 -8.60 3.01 -6.00
C LEU A 121 -8.06 1.79 -5.24
N ARG A 122 -7.59 0.76 -5.93
CA ARG A 122 -7.00 -0.42 -5.31
C ARG A 122 -5.75 -0.04 -4.53
N PHE A 123 -5.72 -0.37 -3.26
CA PHE A 123 -4.61 -0.08 -2.33
C PHE A 123 -3.54 -1.17 -2.30
N SER A 124 -3.73 -2.27 -3.02
CA SER A 124 -2.83 -3.41 -3.07
C SER A 124 -2.69 -3.99 -4.48
N SER A 125 -1.85 -5.01 -4.63
CA SER A 125 -1.66 -5.72 -5.89
C SER A 125 -2.92 -6.47 -6.32
N GLU A 126 -3.04 -6.78 -7.61
CA GLU A 126 -4.15 -7.58 -8.14
C GLU A 126 -4.19 -8.97 -7.52
N TRP A 127 -3.02 -9.54 -7.24
CA TRP A 127 -2.90 -10.81 -6.54
C TRP A 127 -3.52 -10.81 -5.14
N TYR A 128 -3.40 -9.69 -4.42
CA TYR A 128 -4.08 -9.56 -3.12
C TYR A 128 -5.59 -9.67 -3.28
N TYR A 129 -6.19 -8.96 -4.24
CA TYR A 129 -7.62 -8.97 -4.46
C TYR A 129 -8.13 -10.36 -4.88
N LEU A 130 -7.37 -11.01 -5.77
CA LEU A 130 -7.67 -12.35 -6.24
C LEU A 130 -7.61 -13.39 -5.11
N LEU A 131 -6.48 -13.43 -4.39
CA LEU A 131 -6.20 -14.48 -3.41
C LEU A 131 -6.81 -14.21 -2.02
N SER A 132 -7.19 -12.96 -1.71
CA SER A 132 -7.98 -12.67 -0.50
C SER A 132 -9.47 -12.99 -0.66
N GLY A 133 -9.89 -13.37 -1.86
CA GLY A 133 -11.29 -13.59 -2.19
C GLY A 133 -12.12 -12.31 -2.26
N ARG A 134 -11.50 -11.14 -2.06
CA ARG A 134 -12.19 -9.85 -2.02
C ARG A 134 -12.89 -9.52 -3.33
N GLU A 135 -12.32 -9.95 -4.46
CA GLU A 135 -12.90 -9.73 -5.79
C GLU A 135 -14.13 -10.62 -6.06
N TRP A 136 -14.18 -11.80 -5.44
CA TRP A 136 -15.16 -12.84 -5.75
C TRP A 136 -16.28 -13.01 -4.73
N GLY A 137 -16.03 -12.71 -3.47
CA GLY A 137 -16.92 -13.09 -2.37
C GLY A 137 -17.81 -11.98 -1.82
N TRP A 138 -17.33 -10.77 -1.82
CA TRP A 138 -17.97 -9.68 -1.06
C TRP A 138 -19.25 -9.15 -1.70
N LYS A 139 -19.34 -9.12 -3.04
CA LYS A 139 -20.54 -8.62 -3.74
C LYS A 139 -21.78 -9.45 -3.54
N GLU A 140 -21.65 -10.72 -3.17
CA GLU A 140 -22.78 -11.64 -3.05
C GLU A 140 -23.09 -12.03 -1.59
N GLY A 141 -22.45 -11.40 -0.60
CA GLY A 141 -22.63 -11.77 0.82
C GLY A 141 -22.17 -13.19 1.14
N ARG A 142 -21.36 -13.79 0.27
CA ARG A 142 -20.79 -15.11 0.48
C ARG A 142 -19.58 -15.00 1.37
N GLU A 143 -19.77 -15.29 2.63
CA GLU A 143 -18.67 -15.57 3.54
C GLU A 143 -18.07 -16.92 3.14
N PHE A 144 -16.77 -16.97 2.93
CA PHE A 144 -16.03 -18.22 2.81
C PHE A 144 -15.01 -18.28 3.95
N ASP A 145 -14.86 -19.47 4.51
CA ASP A 145 -13.99 -19.66 5.67
C ASP A 145 -12.59 -20.10 5.26
N VAL A 146 -12.48 -20.76 4.11
CA VAL A 146 -11.24 -21.41 3.67
C VAL A 146 -11.06 -21.28 2.16
N MET A 147 -9.82 -20.99 1.77
CA MET A 147 -9.39 -21.04 0.37
C MET A 147 -8.56 -22.32 0.16
N LEU A 148 -9.07 -23.23 -0.64
CA LEU A 148 -8.34 -24.39 -1.11
C LEU A 148 -7.59 -24.02 -2.39
N LEU A 149 -6.30 -24.29 -2.41
CA LEU A 149 -5.46 -24.08 -3.59
C LEU A 149 -4.98 -25.41 -4.15
N ASN A 150 -4.97 -25.51 -5.49
CA ASN A 150 -4.27 -26.54 -6.24
C ASN A 150 -3.19 -25.87 -7.07
N VAL A 151 -1.94 -26.20 -6.79
CA VAL A 151 -0.77 -25.59 -7.44
C VAL A 151 -0.04 -26.68 -8.21
N MET A 152 0.18 -26.43 -9.50
CA MET A 152 0.97 -27.28 -10.35
C MET A 152 2.40 -26.74 -10.41
N VAL A 153 3.37 -27.58 -10.12
CA VAL A 153 4.81 -27.26 -10.21
C VAL A 153 5.54 -28.26 -11.11
N PRO A 154 6.71 -27.87 -11.68
CA PRO A 154 7.52 -28.81 -12.47
C PRO A 154 8.02 -29.94 -11.56
N GLY A 155 7.91 -31.17 -12.04
CA GLY A 155 8.53 -32.35 -11.44
C GLY A 155 9.61 -32.91 -12.35
N VAL A 156 10.35 -33.91 -11.87
CA VAL A 156 11.46 -34.52 -12.61
C VAL A 156 11.00 -35.18 -13.91
N SER A 157 9.89 -35.88 -13.89
CA SER A 157 9.35 -36.62 -15.05
C SER A 157 8.00 -36.09 -15.54
N ALA A 158 7.22 -35.48 -14.67
CA ALA A 158 5.92 -34.93 -14.96
C ALA A 158 5.58 -33.83 -13.96
N PRO A 159 4.68 -32.88 -14.30
CA PRO A 159 4.20 -31.89 -13.32
C PRO A 159 3.57 -32.56 -12.13
N VAL A 160 3.78 -31.97 -10.96
CA VAL A 160 3.22 -32.42 -9.68
C VAL A 160 2.20 -31.40 -9.22
N ILE A 161 1.06 -31.88 -8.75
CA ILE A 161 0.01 -31.04 -8.18
C ILE A 161 0.10 -31.10 -6.66
N TYR A 162 0.16 -29.94 -6.03
CA TYR A 162 0.01 -29.78 -4.60
C TYR A 162 -1.33 -29.15 -4.30
N SER A 163 -2.06 -29.73 -3.35
CA SER A 163 -3.34 -29.22 -2.86
C SER A 163 -3.22 -28.88 -1.38
N GLY A 164 -3.91 -27.86 -0.94
CA GLY A 164 -3.92 -27.51 0.47
C GLY A 164 -4.70 -26.24 0.76
N ILE A 165 -4.88 -25.96 2.03
CA ILE A 165 -5.53 -24.74 2.49
C ILE A 165 -4.49 -23.62 2.49
N LEU A 166 -4.80 -22.50 1.84
CA LEU A 166 -3.96 -21.30 1.87
C LEU A 166 -3.98 -20.71 3.27
N SER A 167 -2.82 -20.64 3.90
CA SER A 167 -2.64 -20.04 5.23
C SER A 167 -2.16 -18.60 5.12
N SER A 168 -1.17 -18.35 4.27
CA SER A 168 -0.64 -17.01 4.04
C SER A 168 0.02 -16.89 2.67
N ILE A 169 0.18 -15.63 2.22
CA ILE A 169 0.84 -15.26 0.98
C ILE A 169 1.97 -14.32 1.34
N HIS A 170 3.16 -14.58 0.85
CA HIS A 170 4.26 -13.65 0.95
C HIS A 170 4.41 -12.91 -0.37
N PHE A 171 4.52 -11.59 -0.27
CA PHE A 171 4.71 -10.71 -1.39
C PHE A 171 6.13 -10.15 -1.39
N ALA A 172 6.75 -10.07 -2.54
CA ALA A 172 7.99 -9.36 -2.77
C ALA A 172 7.77 -7.84 -2.65
N ARG A 173 8.86 -7.08 -2.62
CA ARG A 173 8.79 -5.61 -2.49
C ARG A 173 8.07 -4.93 -3.65
N ASP A 174 8.06 -5.55 -4.80
CA ASP A 174 7.40 -5.11 -6.01
C ASP A 174 5.90 -5.45 -6.05
N GLY A 175 5.36 -6.14 -5.04
CA GLY A 175 3.95 -6.55 -4.93
C GLY A 175 3.61 -7.83 -5.68
N GLU A 176 4.59 -8.47 -6.32
CA GLU A 176 4.42 -9.80 -6.88
C GLU A 176 4.37 -10.86 -5.79
N VAL A 177 3.72 -11.98 -6.06
CA VAL A 177 3.69 -13.10 -5.11
C VAL A 177 5.06 -13.76 -5.09
N GLU A 178 5.68 -13.82 -3.92
CA GLU A 178 6.97 -14.50 -3.71
C GLU A 178 6.76 -15.96 -3.36
N SER A 179 5.85 -16.24 -2.42
CA SER A 179 5.57 -17.61 -1.99
C SER A 179 4.16 -17.76 -1.44
N LEU A 180 3.65 -18.98 -1.54
CA LEU A 180 2.37 -19.42 -1.00
C LEU A 180 2.63 -20.40 0.14
N VAL A 181 1.95 -20.21 1.27
CA VAL A 181 2.05 -21.07 2.45
C VAL A 181 0.76 -21.86 2.61
N PHE A 182 0.89 -23.17 2.62
CA PHE A 182 -0.22 -24.11 2.76
C PHE A 182 -0.19 -24.78 4.12
N ILE A 183 -1.36 -25.03 4.65
CA ILE A 183 -1.57 -25.98 5.74
C ILE A 183 -2.33 -27.19 5.19
N GLN A 184 -2.17 -28.34 5.82
CA GLN A 184 -2.76 -29.61 5.38
C GLN A 184 -2.45 -29.95 3.92
N ALA A 185 -1.18 -29.75 3.53
CA ALA A 185 -0.73 -29.93 2.16
C ALA A 185 -0.73 -31.42 1.74
N GLU A 186 -1.20 -31.68 0.54
CA GLU A 186 -1.25 -32.97 -0.10
C GLU A 186 -0.57 -32.93 -1.46
N LYS A 187 0.07 -34.01 -1.85
CA LYS A 187 0.75 -34.17 -3.13
C LYS A 187 0.02 -35.21 -3.98
N TRP A 188 -0.30 -34.84 -5.20
CA TRP A 188 -0.79 -35.77 -6.23
C TRP A 188 0.37 -36.17 -7.14
N ALA A 189 0.73 -37.45 -7.07
CA ALA A 189 1.94 -37.95 -7.76
C ALA A 189 1.84 -37.92 -9.30
N THR A 190 0.61 -38.04 -9.83
CA THR A 190 0.31 -37.98 -11.27
C THR A 190 -1.11 -37.51 -11.48
N PRO A 191 -1.43 -36.83 -12.61
CA PRO A 191 -2.81 -36.57 -12.98
C PRO A 191 -3.58 -37.89 -13.10
N GLY A 192 -4.58 -38.09 -12.24
CA GLY A 192 -5.37 -39.32 -12.16
C GLY A 192 -4.94 -40.33 -11.05
N ALA A 193 -4.00 -39.97 -10.20
CA ALA A 193 -3.74 -40.77 -8.99
C ALA A 193 -5.01 -40.92 -8.16
N LEU A 194 -5.25 -42.12 -7.68
CA LEU A 194 -6.49 -42.48 -6.95
C LEU A 194 -6.56 -41.85 -5.54
N ALA A 195 -5.43 -41.46 -4.97
CA ALA A 195 -5.39 -40.80 -3.66
C ALA A 195 -4.15 -39.86 -3.56
N PRO A 196 -4.32 -38.68 -2.92
CA PRO A 196 -3.22 -37.81 -2.63
C PRO A 196 -2.37 -38.34 -1.48
N GLN A 197 -1.08 -38.00 -1.50
CA GLN A 197 -0.16 -38.28 -0.41
C GLN A 197 -0.06 -37.05 0.49
N ARG A 198 -0.41 -37.18 1.76
CA ARG A 198 -0.27 -36.10 2.73
C ARG A 198 1.21 -35.75 2.93
N ILE A 199 1.52 -34.46 2.88
CA ILE A 199 2.87 -33.95 3.16
C ILE A 199 2.99 -33.76 4.67
N PRO A 200 3.99 -34.41 5.32
CA PRO A 200 4.18 -34.22 6.74
C PRO A 200 4.68 -32.80 7.03
N GLY A 201 4.21 -32.20 8.12
CA GLY A 201 4.60 -30.86 8.55
C GLY A 201 3.39 -29.99 8.91
N GLN A 202 3.65 -28.86 9.56
CA GLN A 202 2.62 -27.88 9.92
C GLN A 202 2.32 -26.91 8.78
N ALA A 203 3.32 -26.59 7.97
CA ALA A 203 3.19 -25.72 6.81
C ALA A 203 4.07 -26.22 5.67
N PHE A 204 3.61 -25.99 4.46
CA PHE A 204 4.32 -26.29 3.21
C PHE A 204 4.39 -25.02 2.39
N ILE A 205 5.60 -24.64 1.95
CA ILE A 205 5.86 -23.38 1.25
C ILE A 205 6.23 -23.69 -0.19
N ILE A 206 5.54 -23.05 -1.14
CA ILE A 206 5.86 -23.10 -2.56
C ILE A 206 6.30 -21.71 -3.00
N LYS A 207 7.48 -21.62 -3.64
CA LYS A 207 7.90 -20.38 -4.31
C LYS A 207 7.07 -20.17 -5.57
N PHE A 208 6.60 -18.96 -5.76
CA PHE A 208 5.66 -18.66 -6.85
C PHE A 208 6.31 -18.72 -8.25
N ASP A 209 7.63 -18.50 -8.34
CA ASP A 209 8.42 -18.68 -9.56
C ASP A 209 8.42 -20.12 -10.10
N GLN A 210 8.10 -21.09 -9.25
CA GLN A 210 7.97 -22.51 -9.61
C GLN A 210 6.55 -22.90 -10.00
N VAL A 211 5.59 -22.00 -9.92
CA VAL A 211 4.18 -22.31 -10.19
C VAL A 211 3.91 -22.26 -11.70
N LEU A 212 3.49 -23.39 -12.26
CA LEU A 212 3.06 -23.51 -13.65
C LEU A 212 1.59 -23.12 -13.82
N ASN A 213 0.75 -23.50 -12.85
CA ASN A 213 -0.68 -23.23 -12.86
C ASN A 213 -1.19 -23.16 -11.43
N LEU A 214 -2.16 -22.30 -11.19
CA LEU A 214 -2.82 -22.09 -9.91
C LEU A 214 -4.34 -22.14 -10.09
N ASN A 215 -4.99 -23.05 -9.38
CA ASN A 215 -6.44 -23.09 -9.26
C ASN A 215 -6.83 -22.93 -7.80
N PHE A 216 -7.86 -22.14 -7.53
CA PHE A 216 -8.39 -21.97 -6.18
C PHE A 216 -9.88 -22.22 -6.13
N ARG A 217 -10.31 -22.65 -4.96
CA ARG A 217 -11.72 -22.88 -4.64
C ARG A 217 -12.01 -22.29 -3.27
N LEU A 218 -13.03 -21.45 -3.21
CA LEU A 218 -13.52 -20.88 -1.96
C LEU A 218 -14.54 -21.85 -1.35
N LEU A 219 -14.32 -22.25 -0.13
CA LEU A 219 -15.17 -23.18 0.59
C LEU A 219 -15.77 -22.49 1.81
N LYS A 220 -17.06 -22.73 2.03
CA LYS A 220 -17.75 -22.45 3.28
C LYS A 220 -17.76 -23.73 4.10
N ILE A 221 -17.33 -23.67 5.34
CA ILE A 221 -17.40 -24.77 6.27
C ILE A 221 -18.78 -24.64 6.93
N ASP A 222 -19.73 -25.45 6.49
CA ASP A 222 -21.01 -25.55 7.21
C ASP A 222 -20.73 -26.20 8.57
N GLU A 223 -21.11 -25.50 9.67
CA GLU A 223 -21.02 -25.99 11.03
C GLU A 223 -22.02 -27.12 11.30
#